data_5356eae6fd6fea7012f572de21969daf
#
_entry.id   5356eae6fd6fea7012f572de21969daf
#
_cell.length_a   1.000
_cell.length_b   1.000
_cell.length_c   1.000
_cell.angle_alpha   90.00
_cell.angle_beta   90.00
_cell.angle_gamma   90.00
#
_symmetry.space_group_name_H-M   'P 1'
#
loop_
_entity.id
_entity.type
_entity.pdbx_description
1 polymer ?
#
loop_
_entity_poly.entity_id
_entity_poly.type
_entity_poly.pdbx_seq_one_letter_code
_entity_poly.pdbx_strand_id
1 'polypeptide(L)'
;MSIKLKTVILECGDIPQLVSFYTSLLHWPVVYEIETFVGIHSNEDEMGIAFQYDENYVPPTWPAKLGQQQMMAHLDFAVEDKSALKEAVENATILGAKIADEQYGGEEWITMLDPAGHPFCFVVWNH
;
A
#
# COMPACT_ATOMS: atom_id res chain seq x y z
N MET A 1 -24.90 18.80 -4.26
CA MET A 1 -24.21 17.73 -3.51
C MET A 1 -22.84 17.48 -4.14
N SER A 2 -21.81 17.40 -3.35
CA SER A 2 -20.48 17.02 -3.85
C SER A 2 -20.09 15.65 -3.31
N ILE A 3 -19.37 14.90 -4.13
CA ILE A 3 -18.87 13.57 -3.79
C ILE A 3 -17.36 13.61 -3.87
N LYS A 4 -16.68 13.08 -2.84
CA LYS A 4 -15.22 13.04 -2.80
C LYS A 4 -14.76 11.63 -2.50
N LEU A 5 -13.70 11.19 -3.17
CA LEU A 5 -13.02 9.95 -2.81
C LEU A 5 -12.20 10.24 -1.54
N LYS A 6 -12.62 9.65 -0.43
CA LYS A 6 -12.04 9.97 0.88
C LYS A 6 -10.94 9.01 1.29
N THR A 7 -11.13 7.74 1.06
CA THR A 7 -10.17 6.73 1.51
C THR A 7 -10.24 5.48 0.65
N VAL A 8 -9.12 4.78 0.55
CA VAL A 8 -9.05 3.43 0.00
C VAL A 8 -8.89 2.47 1.17
N ILE A 9 -9.65 1.41 1.20
CA ILE A 9 -9.63 0.43 2.29
C ILE A 9 -8.92 -0.83 1.82
N LEU A 10 -7.93 -1.27 2.59
CA LEU A 10 -7.23 -2.53 2.37
C LEU A 10 -7.62 -3.49 3.50
N GLU A 11 -8.00 -4.70 3.14
CA GLU A 11 -8.30 -5.72 4.14
C GLU A 11 -7.04 -6.46 4.58
N CYS A 12 -7.06 -6.99 5.78
CA CYS A 12 -5.92 -7.73 6.34
C CYS A 12 -6.35 -8.59 7.51
N GLY A 13 -5.47 -9.51 7.89
CA GLY A 13 -5.66 -10.35 9.07
C GLY A 13 -4.95 -9.81 10.32
N ASP A 14 -4.14 -8.76 10.17
CA ASP A 14 -3.35 -8.17 11.27
C ASP A 14 -3.28 -6.66 11.08
N ILE A 15 -4.23 -5.94 11.66
CA ILE A 15 -4.30 -4.48 11.54
C ILE A 15 -3.04 -3.81 12.12
N PRO A 16 -2.60 -4.11 13.35
CA PRO A 16 -1.41 -3.44 13.91
C PRO A 16 -0.18 -3.54 13.02
N GLN A 17 0.05 -4.68 12.39
CA GLN A 17 1.18 -4.86 11.49
C GLN A 17 1.10 -3.93 10.29
N LEU A 18 -0.07 -3.88 9.64
CA LEU A 18 -0.25 -3.09 8.42
C LEU A 18 -0.27 -1.59 8.71
N VAL A 19 -0.88 -1.17 9.82
CA VAL A 19 -0.85 0.22 10.29
C VAL A 19 0.59 0.66 10.55
N SER A 20 1.36 -0.16 11.27
CA SER A 20 2.76 0.16 11.57
C SER A 20 3.58 0.35 10.29
N PHE A 21 3.38 -0.52 9.30
CA PHE A 21 4.07 -0.42 8.02
C PHE A 21 3.77 0.91 7.32
N TYR A 22 2.49 1.21 7.10
CA TYR A 22 2.12 2.39 6.31
C TYR A 22 2.32 3.71 7.05
N THR A 23 2.12 3.76 8.36
CA THR A 23 2.42 4.99 9.13
C THR A 23 3.91 5.28 9.13
N SER A 24 4.75 4.25 9.18
CA SER A 24 6.20 4.42 9.12
C SER A 24 6.68 4.79 7.72
N LEU A 25 6.08 4.19 6.68
CA LEU A 25 6.46 4.47 5.30
C LEU A 25 6.06 5.90 4.89
N LEU A 26 4.84 6.30 5.19
CA LEU A 26 4.23 7.54 4.69
C LEU A 26 4.33 8.70 5.69
N HIS A 27 4.62 8.43 6.95
CA HIS A 27 4.61 9.41 8.05
C HIS A 27 3.23 10.07 8.21
N TRP A 28 2.17 9.29 7.99
CA TRP A 28 0.79 9.75 8.17
C TRP A 28 0.28 9.34 9.54
N PRO A 29 -0.43 10.23 10.25
CA PRO A 29 -0.99 9.88 11.55
C PRO A 29 -2.25 9.01 11.42
N VAL A 30 -2.53 8.25 12.47
CA VAL A 30 -3.81 7.58 12.64
C VAL A 30 -4.86 8.65 12.98
N VAL A 31 -5.95 8.68 12.22
CA VAL A 31 -7.01 9.68 12.38
C VAL A 31 -8.35 9.07 12.84
N TYR A 32 -8.47 7.75 12.75
CA TYR A 32 -9.65 7.03 13.21
C TYR A 32 -9.24 5.61 13.61
N GLU A 33 -9.78 5.13 14.72
CA GLU A 33 -9.42 3.79 15.20
C GLU A 33 -10.56 3.15 15.99
N ILE A 34 -10.99 1.99 15.52
CA ILE A 34 -11.77 1.03 16.29
C ILE A 34 -11.08 -0.34 16.16
N GLU A 35 -11.53 -1.33 16.87
CA GLU A 35 -10.88 -2.65 16.90
C GLU A 35 -10.70 -3.29 15.51
N THR A 36 -11.67 -3.10 14.62
CA THR A 36 -11.70 -3.78 13.32
C THR A 36 -11.41 -2.86 12.13
N PHE A 37 -11.05 -1.59 12.37
CA PHE A 37 -10.85 -0.61 11.31
C PHE A 37 -9.98 0.54 11.80
N VAL A 38 -8.92 0.85 11.05
CA VAL A 38 -8.03 1.97 11.38
C VAL A 38 -7.78 2.78 10.11
N GLY A 39 -7.96 4.09 10.20
CA GLY A 39 -7.69 5.01 9.09
C GLY A 39 -6.49 5.89 9.35
N ILE A 40 -5.69 6.10 8.32
CA ILE A 40 -4.54 7.02 8.33
C ILE A 40 -4.70 8.05 7.22
N HIS A 41 -4.14 9.22 7.40
CA HIS A 41 -4.37 10.34 6.50
C HIS A 41 -3.25 11.36 6.62
N SER A 42 -2.80 11.94 5.50
CA SER A 42 -1.77 12.98 5.55
C SER A 42 -2.37 14.30 6.06
N ASN A 43 -3.54 14.66 5.56
CA ASN A 43 -4.33 15.81 5.99
C ASN A 43 -5.79 15.64 5.53
N GLU A 44 -6.68 16.53 5.99
CA GLU A 44 -8.13 16.40 5.74
C GLU A 44 -8.52 16.58 4.27
N ASP A 45 -7.70 17.25 3.48
CA ASP A 45 -8.02 17.55 2.09
C ASP A 45 -7.52 16.47 1.11
N GLU A 46 -6.72 15.54 1.57
CA GLU A 46 -6.17 14.49 0.75
C GLU A 46 -6.83 13.15 1.04
N MET A 47 -6.68 12.22 0.10
CA MET A 47 -7.20 10.87 0.24
C MET A 47 -6.39 10.09 1.27
N GLY A 48 -7.06 9.34 2.12
CA GLY A 48 -6.41 8.49 3.10
C GLY A 48 -6.38 7.03 2.70
N ILE A 49 -5.83 6.22 3.59
CA ILE A 49 -5.82 4.77 3.49
C ILE A 49 -6.38 4.24 4.81
N ALA A 50 -7.22 3.22 4.75
CA ALA A 50 -7.71 2.56 5.93
C ALA A 50 -7.49 1.07 5.84
N PHE A 51 -7.51 0.40 6.99
CA PHE A 51 -7.25 -1.03 7.11
C PHE A 51 -8.42 -1.66 7.85
N GLN A 52 -8.98 -2.70 7.25
CA GLN A 52 -10.15 -3.38 7.80
C GLN A 52 -9.79 -4.85 8.08
N TYR A 53 -10.15 -5.30 9.28
CA TYR A 53 -9.91 -6.68 9.68
C TYR A 53 -10.91 -7.61 8.99
N ASP A 54 -10.39 -8.71 8.43
CA ASP A 54 -11.21 -9.81 7.93
C ASP A 54 -10.54 -11.10 8.38
N GLU A 55 -11.24 -11.90 9.20
CA GLU A 55 -10.70 -13.17 9.70
C GLU A 55 -10.43 -14.19 8.58
N ASN A 56 -11.09 -14.02 7.43
CA ASN A 56 -10.94 -14.89 6.27
C ASN A 56 -10.06 -14.28 5.18
N TYR A 57 -9.26 -13.28 5.53
CA TYR A 57 -8.41 -12.58 4.58
C TYR A 57 -7.48 -13.55 3.85
N VAL A 58 -7.47 -13.49 2.51
CA VAL A 58 -6.58 -14.25 1.65
C VAL A 58 -5.72 -13.25 0.86
N PRO A 59 -4.38 -13.28 1.00
CA PRO A 59 -3.53 -12.39 0.24
C PRO A 59 -3.69 -12.61 -1.28
N PRO A 60 -3.70 -11.53 -2.07
CA PRO A 60 -3.74 -11.69 -3.52
C PRO A 60 -2.40 -12.19 -4.06
N THR A 61 -2.44 -12.75 -5.27
CA THR A 61 -1.21 -13.13 -5.97
C THR A 61 -0.77 -12.03 -6.92
N TRP A 62 0.54 -11.91 -7.09
CA TRP A 62 1.16 -11.05 -8.08
C TRP A 62 2.18 -11.85 -8.88
N PRO A 63 2.08 -11.95 -10.22
CA PRO A 63 0.94 -11.49 -11.01
C PRO A 63 -0.32 -12.32 -10.77
N ALA A 64 -1.46 -11.82 -11.27
CA ALA A 64 -2.73 -12.53 -11.13
C ALA A 64 -2.65 -13.91 -11.78
N LYS A 65 -3.24 -14.90 -11.11
CA LYS A 65 -3.30 -16.28 -11.59
C LYS A 65 -4.74 -16.78 -11.51
N LEU A 66 -5.14 -17.53 -12.54
CA LEU A 66 -6.47 -18.13 -12.57
C LEU A 66 -6.69 -19.01 -11.34
N GLY A 67 -7.82 -18.84 -10.68
CA GLY A 67 -8.18 -19.61 -9.49
C GLY A 67 -7.57 -19.13 -8.20
N GLN A 68 -6.73 -18.09 -8.24
CA GLN A 68 -6.13 -17.47 -7.06
C GLN A 68 -6.82 -16.14 -6.74
N GLN A 69 -6.62 -15.64 -5.54
CA GLN A 69 -7.19 -14.36 -5.11
C GLN A 69 -6.62 -13.23 -5.96
N GLN A 70 -7.50 -12.46 -6.60
CA GLN A 70 -7.11 -11.29 -7.37
C GLN A 70 -6.90 -10.08 -6.46
N MET A 71 -5.96 -9.22 -6.81
CA MET A 71 -5.74 -7.98 -6.06
C MET A 71 -6.84 -6.94 -6.29
N MET A 72 -7.51 -6.96 -7.42
CA MET A 72 -8.58 -6.06 -7.86
C MET A 72 -8.14 -4.61 -8.04
N ALA A 73 -7.29 -4.10 -7.16
CA ALA A 73 -6.72 -2.77 -7.21
C ALA A 73 -5.37 -2.78 -6.50
N HIS A 74 -4.50 -1.84 -6.84
CA HIS A 74 -3.26 -1.62 -6.10
C HIS A 74 -2.97 -0.12 -6.01
N LEU A 75 -2.06 0.25 -5.12
CA LEU A 75 -1.70 1.64 -4.90
C LEU A 75 -0.38 1.95 -5.60
N ASP A 76 -0.30 3.12 -6.23
CA ASP A 76 0.95 3.66 -6.76
C ASP A 76 1.35 4.87 -5.93
N PHE A 77 2.57 4.86 -5.43
CA PHE A 77 3.16 5.99 -4.72
C PHE A 77 4.21 6.64 -5.62
N ALA A 78 4.06 7.93 -5.86
CA ALA A 78 4.97 8.68 -6.72
C ALA A 78 6.27 9.00 -6.00
N VAL A 79 7.39 8.86 -6.72
CA VAL A 79 8.71 9.33 -6.29
C VAL A 79 9.28 10.22 -7.39
N GLU A 80 10.21 11.11 -7.04
CA GLU A 80 10.69 12.14 -7.97
C GLU A 80 11.60 11.62 -9.08
N ASP A 81 12.48 10.67 -8.74
CA ASP A 81 13.50 10.20 -9.67
C ASP A 81 13.95 8.77 -9.32
N LYS A 82 14.88 8.24 -10.09
CA LYS A 82 15.39 6.88 -9.89
C LYS A 82 16.13 6.71 -8.58
N SER A 83 16.81 7.74 -8.10
CA SER A 83 17.48 7.72 -6.81
C SER A 83 16.46 7.60 -5.67
N ALA A 84 15.39 8.40 -5.74
CA ALA A 84 14.29 8.34 -4.78
C ALA A 84 13.57 6.99 -4.84
N LEU A 85 13.42 6.41 -6.03
CA LEU A 85 12.85 5.07 -6.20
C LEU A 85 13.65 4.02 -5.43
N LYS A 86 14.95 4.01 -5.61
CA LYS A 86 15.85 3.07 -4.94
C LYS A 86 15.76 3.22 -3.42
N GLU A 87 15.79 4.46 -2.94
CA GLU A 87 15.71 4.76 -1.51
C GLU A 87 14.36 4.31 -0.92
N ALA A 88 13.26 4.56 -1.64
CA ALA A 88 11.92 4.15 -1.20
C ALA A 88 11.82 2.62 -1.08
N VAL A 89 12.35 1.89 -2.07
CA VAL A 89 12.35 0.42 -2.07
C VAL A 89 13.17 -0.12 -0.89
N GLU A 90 14.35 0.43 -0.65
CA GLU A 90 15.19 0.02 0.48
C GLU A 90 14.50 0.26 1.82
N ASN A 91 13.92 1.43 1.99
CA ASN A 91 13.19 1.79 3.21
C ASN A 91 11.98 0.88 3.44
N ALA A 92 11.17 0.67 2.41
CA ALA A 92 10.00 -0.19 2.51
C ALA A 92 10.39 -1.63 2.88
N THR A 93 11.50 -2.12 2.33
CA THR A 93 12.01 -3.46 2.64
C THR A 93 12.41 -3.57 4.11
N ILE A 94 13.07 -2.55 4.65
CA ILE A 94 13.43 -2.50 6.07
C ILE A 94 12.16 -2.54 6.94
N LEU A 95 11.08 -1.87 6.50
CA LEU A 95 9.82 -1.81 7.23
C LEU A 95 8.97 -3.08 7.12
N GLY A 96 9.35 -4.03 6.27
CA GLY A 96 8.66 -5.33 6.18
C GLY A 96 8.02 -5.65 4.84
N ALA A 97 8.14 -4.78 3.84
CA ALA A 97 7.68 -5.09 2.49
C ALA A 97 8.66 -6.01 1.77
N LYS A 98 8.18 -6.63 0.71
CA LYS A 98 9.01 -7.48 -0.17
C LYS A 98 8.95 -6.94 -1.58
N ILE A 99 10.08 -7.02 -2.30
CA ILE A 99 10.08 -6.76 -3.74
C ILE A 99 9.38 -7.95 -4.40
N ALA A 100 8.38 -7.69 -5.24
CA ALA A 100 7.68 -8.77 -5.96
C ALA A 100 8.65 -9.47 -6.91
N ASP A 101 8.51 -10.79 -7.07
CA ASP A 101 9.40 -11.59 -7.93
C ASP A 101 9.28 -11.17 -9.40
N GLU A 102 8.08 -10.81 -9.84
CA GLU A 102 7.82 -10.40 -11.22
C GLU A 102 7.74 -8.89 -11.31
N GLN A 103 8.59 -8.29 -12.14
CA GLN A 103 8.69 -6.84 -12.34
C GLN A 103 8.45 -6.50 -13.81
N TYR A 104 7.64 -5.49 -14.07
CA TYR A 104 7.27 -5.10 -15.43
C TYR A 104 7.62 -3.65 -15.76
N GLY A 105 8.15 -2.90 -14.80
CA GLY A 105 8.36 -1.46 -14.92
C GLY A 105 9.74 -1.01 -15.38
N GLY A 106 10.68 -1.92 -15.55
CA GLY A 106 12.06 -1.55 -15.86
C GLY A 106 12.63 -0.63 -14.78
N GLU A 107 13.03 0.57 -15.18
CA GLU A 107 13.57 1.58 -14.25
C GLU A 107 12.52 2.61 -13.81
N GLU A 108 11.28 2.47 -14.29
CA GLU A 108 10.23 3.47 -14.07
C GLU A 108 9.41 3.21 -12.82
N TRP A 109 9.18 1.93 -12.50
CA TRP A 109 8.48 1.58 -11.26
C TRP A 109 8.89 0.20 -10.76
N ILE A 110 8.74 0.01 -9.46
CA ILE A 110 8.99 -1.26 -8.79
C ILE A 110 7.72 -1.68 -8.06
N THR A 111 7.29 -2.92 -8.29
CA THR A 111 6.18 -3.52 -7.57
C THR A 111 6.69 -4.18 -6.30
N MET A 112 6.02 -3.89 -5.20
CA MET A 112 6.31 -4.45 -3.89
C MET A 112 5.06 -5.10 -3.31
N LEU A 113 5.23 -5.93 -2.30
CA LEU A 113 4.14 -6.52 -1.53
C LEU A 113 4.26 -6.00 -0.10
N ASP A 114 3.16 -5.47 0.44
CA ASP A 114 3.15 -5.02 1.83
C ASP A 114 3.10 -6.23 2.78
N PRO A 115 3.16 -6.03 4.11
CA PRO A 115 3.15 -7.16 5.05
C PRO A 115 1.90 -8.05 4.97
N ALA A 116 0.78 -7.53 4.44
CA ALA A 116 -0.43 -8.33 4.22
C ALA A 116 -0.45 -8.97 2.83
N GLY A 117 0.54 -8.69 1.98
CA GLY A 117 0.62 -9.23 0.64
C GLY A 117 -0.05 -8.41 -0.44
N HIS A 118 -0.56 -7.21 -0.12
CA HIS A 118 -1.12 -6.33 -1.15
C HIS A 118 -0.02 -5.79 -2.05
N PRO A 119 -0.15 -5.93 -3.38
CA PRO A 119 0.78 -5.28 -4.30
C PRO A 119 0.63 -3.76 -4.24
N PHE A 120 1.76 -3.07 -4.27
CA PHE A 120 1.82 -1.62 -4.45
C PHE A 120 3.09 -1.29 -5.21
N CYS A 121 3.12 -0.11 -5.83
CA CYS A 121 4.27 0.31 -6.62
C CYS A 121 4.81 1.63 -6.12
N PHE A 122 6.13 1.79 -6.21
CA PHE A 122 6.75 3.11 -6.27
C PHE A 122 6.99 3.44 -7.73
N VAL A 123 6.54 4.59 -8.18
CA VAL A 123 6.56 5.01 -9.58
C VAL A 123 7.33 6.32 -9.71
N VAL A 124 8.31 6.37 -10.61
CA VAL A 124 8.95 7.63 -10.95
C VAL A 124 7.93 8.49 -11.69
N TRP A 125 7.52 9.56 -11.03
CA TRP A 125 6.45 10.43 -11.55
C TRP A 125 6.93 11.86 -11.48
N ASN A 126 7.32 12.39 -12.59
CA ASN A 126 7.94 13.72 -12.69
C ASN A 126 7.19 14.67 -13.65
N HIS A 127 5.86 14.49 -13.74
CA HIS A 127 5.03 15.36 -14.59
C HIS A 127 3.74 15.80 -13.94
#